data_161fb85298fbe1f4b8cd15d5530560be
#
_entry.id   161fb85298fbe1f4b8cd15d5530560be
#
_cell.length_a   1.000
_cell.length_b   1.000
_cell.length_c   1.000
_cell.angle_alpha   90.00
_cell.angle_beta   90.00
_cell.angle_gamma   90.00
#
_symmetry.space_group_name_H-M   'P 1'
#
loop_
_entity.id
_entity.type
_entity.pdbx_description
1 polymer ?
#
loop_
_entity_poly.entity_id
_entity_poly.type
_entity_poly.pdbx_seq_one_letter_code
_entity_poly.pdbx_strand_id
1 'polypeptide(L)'
;MAVAMPMPVQADWVKTVLFDRGYLSRIRGEAIKVYLVVVEACEGLPDRSVTISLSELMKRTRLSCPTVIESLTRLEELGLVVSTTRARGKVKTYYVPDPPSRVPA
;
A
#
# COMPACT_ATOMS: atom_id res chain seq x y z
N MET A 1 14.88 21.08 -16.73
CA MET A 1 15.01 20.77 -15.57
C MET A 1 13.84 20.29 -14.90
N ALA A 2 13.93 19.45 -14.19
CA ALA A 2 12.82 18.87 -13.62
C ALA A 2 12.44 19.60 -12.40
N VAL A 3 11.24 19.83 -12.29
CA VAL A 3 10.75 20.43 -11.16
C VAL A 3 10.65 19.42 -10.11
N ALA A 4 11.23 19.67 -9.04
CA ALA A 4 11.11 18.75 -7.96
C ALA A 4 9.79 18.89 -7.33
N MET A 5 8.78 18.41 -7.97
CA MET A 5 7.51 18.45 -7.38
C MET A 5 7.35 17.24 -6.53
N PRO A 6 6.91 17.42 -5.32
CA PRO A 6 6.62 16.27 -4.48
C PRO A 6 5.47 15.55 -5.10
N MET A 7 5.72 14.36 -5.50
CA MET A 7 4.67 13.54 -6.06
C MET A 7 4.18 12.62 -4.99
N PRO A 8 2.90 12.50 -4.83
CA PRO A 8 2.37 11.67 -3.76
C PRO A 8 2.83 10.24 -3.86
N VAL A 9 2.41 9.54 -4.88
CA VAL A 9 2.80 8.16 -5.09
C VAL A 9 2.82 7.91 -6.57
N GLN A 10 3.85 7.26 -7.06
CA GLN A 10 3.93 6.98 -8.48
C GLN A 10 4.80 5.75 -8.70
N ALA A 11 5.08 5.47 -9.96
CA ALA A 11 5.81 4.26 -10.32
C ALA A 11 7.16 4.18 -9.61
N ASP A 12 7.84 5.30 -9.47
CA ASP A 12 9.13 5.31 -8.80
C ASP A 12 9.01 4.96 -7.34
N TRP A 13 7.88 5.26 -6.72
CA TRP A 13 7.65 4.91 -5.35
C TRP A 13 7.67 3.39 -5.18
N VAL A 14 6.97 2.69 -6.06
CA VAL A 14 6.93 1.24 -6.02
C VAL A 14 8.33 0.68 -6.19
N LYS A 15 9.05 1.18 -7.18
CA LYS A 15 10.40 0.73 -7.42
C LYS A 15 11.27 0.97 -6.20
N THR A 16 11.16 2.12 -5.59
CA THR A 16 11.95 2.45 -4.43
C THR A 16 11.67 1.49 -3.27
N VAL A 17 10.40 1.27 -2.98
CA VAL A 17 10.05 0.44 -1.84
C VAL A 17 10.40 -1.03 -2.10
N LEU A 18 10.01 -1.54 -3.24
CA LEU A 18 10.15 -2.97 -3.49
C LEU A 18 11.58 -3.37 -3.83
N PHE A 19 12.23 -2.58 -4.65
CA PHE A 19 13.56 -2.99 -5.13
C PHE A 19 14.69 -2.28 -4.41
N ASP A 20 14.65 -0.97 -4.36
CA ASP A 20 15.75 -0.22 -3.74
C ASP A 20 15.83 -0.47 -2.25
N ARG A 21 14.70 -0.58 -1.58
CA ARG A 21 14.66 -0.83 -0.15
C ARG A 21 14.52 -2.30 0.19
N GLY A 22 14.26 -3.15 -0.80
CA GLY A 22 14.27 -4.59 -0.61
C GLY A 22 13.01 -5.21 -0.04
N TYR A 23 11.91 -4.48 -0.02
CA TYR A 23 10.70 -5.03 0.58
C TYR A 23 10.02 -6.09 -0.27
N LEU A 24 10.38 -6.20 -1.53
CA LEU A 24 9.78 -7.24 -2.36
C LEU A 24 9.97 -8.62 -1.72
N SER A 25 11.14 -8.87 -1.17
CA SER A 25 11.41 -10.16 -0.57
C SER A 25 10.73 -10.35 0.77
N ARG A 26 10.21 -9.27 1.35
CA ARG A 26 9.53 -9.36 2.63
C ARG A 26 8.03 -9.49 2.49
N ILE A 27 7.50 -9.15 1.32
CA ILE A 27 6.07 -9.25 1.10
C ILE A 27 5.77 -10.64 0.61
N ARG A 28 5.03 -11.40 1.40
CA ARG A 28 4.73 -12.77 1.06
C ARG A 28 3.40 -12.95 0.38
N GLY A 29 3.34 -13.95 -0.45
CA GLY A 29 2.09 -14.38 -1.07
C GLY A 29 1.45 -13.28 -1.87
N GLU A 30 0.15 -13.18 -1.73
CA GLU A 30 -0.62 -12.27 -2.55
C GLU A 30 -0.65 -10.85 -2.00
N ALA A 31 0.05 -10.60 -0.91
CA ALA A 31 0.01 -9.25 -0.33
C ALA A 31 0.57 -8.20 -1.28
N ILE A 32 1.46 -8.61 -2.19
CA ILE A 32 1.99 -7.69 -3.18
C ILE A 32 0.87 -7.08 -4.03
N LYS A 33 -0.13 -7.89 -4.37
CA LYS A 33 -1.25 -7.39 -5.16
C LYS A 33 -2.01 -6.31 -4.42
N VAL A 34 -2.25 -6.54 -3.13
CA VAL A 34 -2.97 -5.56 -2.33
C VAL A 34 -2.17 -4.27 -2.21
N TYR A 35 -0.86 -4.41 -2.01
CA TYR A 35 -0.01 -3.24 -1.91
C TYR A 35 -0.07 -2.41 -3.19
N LEU A 36 0.02 -3.07 -4.34
CA LEU A 36 0.00 -2.35 -5.61
C LEU A 36 -1.33 -1.63 -5.84
N VAL A 37 -2.43 -2.25 -5.44
CA VAL A 37 -3.73 -1.62 -5.60
C VAL A 37 -3.85 -0.40 -4.69
N VAL A 38 -3.39 -0.52 -3.45
CA VAL A 38 -3.48 0.61 -2.53
C VAL A 38 -2.60 1.77 -3.01
N VAL A 39 -1.39 1.45 -3.46
CA VAL A 39 -0.49 2.48 -3.97
C VAL A 39 -1.11 3.18 -5.17
N GLU A 40 -1.66 2.41 -6.08
CA GLU A 40 -2.27 2.99 -7.26
C GLU A 40 -3.47 3.87 -6.89
N ALA A 41 -4.24 3.42 -5.93
CA ALA A 41 -5.41 4.19 -5.50
C ALA A 41 -5.02 5.50 -4.82
N CYS A 42 -3.82 5.54 -4.24
CA CYS A 42 -3.34 6.75 -3.60
C CYS A 42 -2.64 7.69 -4.58
N GLU A 43 -2.38 7.21 -5.77
CA GLU A 43 -1.64 8.00 -6.73
C GLU A 43 -2.37 9.29 -7.04
N GLY A 44 -1.66 10.40 -6.98
CA GLY A 44 -2.26 11.69 -7.24
C GLY A 44 -2.93 12.34 -6.05
N LEU A 45 -3.06 11.62 -4.95
CA LEU A 45 -3.68 12.18 -3.77
C LEU A 45 -2.61 12.84 -2.89
N PRO A 46 -2.86 14.06 -2.47
CA PRO A 46 -1.82 14.84 -1.79
C PRO A 46 -1.36 14.23 -0.47
N ASP A 47 -2.23 13.57 0.25
CA ASP A 47 -1.86 13.00 1.54
C ASP A 47 -1.57 11.51 1.47
N ARG A 48 -1.59 10.95 0.29
CA ARG A 48 -1.30 9.54 0.08
C ARG A 48 -2.19 8.62 0.91
N SER A 49 -3.44 9.02 1.09
CA SER A 49 -4.37 8.15 1.79
C SER A 49 -5.61 7.97 0.92
N VAL A 50 -6.23 6.83 1.05
CA VAL A 50 -7.39 6.51 0.26
C VAL A 50 -8.38 5.73 1.11
N THR A 51 -9.66 6.04 0.92
CA THR A 51 -10.72 5.29 1.58
C THR A 51 -11.24 4.27 0.58
N ILE A 52 -11.11 3.01 0.92
CA ILE A 52 -11.48 1.96 -0.01
C ILE A 52 -12.05 0.78 0.79
N SER A 53 -13.04 0.13 0.22
CA SER A 53 -13.70 -0.98 0.91
C SER A 53 -13.00 -2.30 0.64
N LEU A 54 -13.25 -3.26 1.51
CA LEU A 54 -12.75 -4.61 1.29
C LEU A 54 -13.31 -5.17 -0.01
N SER A 55 -14.57 -4.88 -0.28
CA SER A 55 -15.18 -5.35 -1.51
C SER A 55 -14.44 -4.86 -2.74
N GLU A 56 -14.05 -3.59 -2.71
CA GLU A 56 -13.33 -3.03 -3.84
C GLU A 56 -11.94 -3.67 -3.95
N LEU A 57 -11.29 -3.89 -2.84
CA LEU A 57 -9.97 -4.53 -2.86
C LEU A 57 -10.07 -5.96 -3.39
N MET A 58 -11.10 -6.68 -2.96
CA MET A 58 -11.31 -8.03 -3.45
C MET A 58 -11.55 -8.05 -4.95
N LYS A 59 -12.34 -7.09 -5.40
CA LYS A 59 -12.67 -7.01 -6.81
C LYS A 59 -11.44 -6.70 -7.65
N ARG A 60 -10.62 -5.78 -7.20
CA ARG A 60 -9.45 -5.36 -7.98
C ARG A 60 -8.31 -6.35 -7.92
N THR A 61 -8.19 -7.10 -6.83
CA THR A 61 -7.12 -8.08 -6.71
C THR A 61 -7.55 -9.48 -7.07
N ARG A 62 -8.87 -9.71 -7.10
CA ARG A 62 -9.42 -11.06 -7.33
C ARG A 62 -9.03 -12.01 -6.21
N LEU A 63 -8.87 -11.49 -5.02
CA LEU A 63 -8.55 -12.31 -3.86
C LEU A 63 -9.77 -12.43 -2.97
N SER A 64 -9.81 -13.48 -2.17
CA SER A 64 -10.90 -13.68 -1.22
C SER A 64 -10.76 -12.71 -0.06
N CYS A 65 -11.84 -12.52 0.67
CA CYS A 65 -11.83 -11.62 1.81
C CYS A 65 -10.76 -11.98 2.84
N PRO A 66 -10.65 -13.24 3.28
CA PRO A 66 -9.61 -13.58 4.25
C PRO A 66 -8.21 -13.27 3.73
N THR A 67 -7.98 -13.49 2.45
CA THR A 67 -6.67 -13.24 1.88
C THR A 67 -6.37 -11.74 1.85
N VAL A 68 -7.37 -10.92 1.53
CA VAL A 68 -7.15 -9.47 1.53
C VAL A 68 -6.86 -8.98 2.95
N ILE A 69 -7.61 -9.46 3.92
CA ILE A 69 -7.41 -9.05 5.31
C ILE A 69 -6.02 -9.45 5.79
N GLU A 70 -5.62 -10.67 5.50
CA GLU A 70 -4.30 -11.13 5.89
C GLU A 70 -3.21 -10.32 5.21
N SER A 71 -3.41 -10.00 3.94
CA SER A 71 -2.46 -9.21 3.19
C SER A 71 -2.29 -7.82 3.80
N LEU A 72 -3.41 -7.18 4.15
CA LEU A 72 -3.35 -5.86 4.77
C LEU A 72 -2.62 -5.91 6.11
N THR A 73 -2.89 -6.94 6.90
CA THR A 73 -2.20 -7.09 8.17
C THR A 73 -0.71 -7.22 7.96
N ARG A 74 -0.31 -7.99 6.98
CA ARG A 74 1.10 -8.17 6.69
C ARG A 74 1.75 -6.87 6.24
N LEU A 75 1.07 -6.12 5.40
CA LEU A 75 1.59 -4.84 4.93
C LEU A 75 1.72 -3.85 6.07
N GLU A 76 0.78 -3.88 7.01
CA GLU A 76 0.86 -3.01 8.16
C GLU A 76 2.01 -3.40 9.07
N GLU A 77 2.26 -4.69 9.22
CA GLU A 77 3.38 -5.15 10.02
C GLU A 77 4.71 -4.71 9.44
N LEU A 78 4.78 -4.63 8.13
CA LEU A 78 5.99 -4.18 7.47
C LEU A 78 6.12 -2.66 7.43
N GLY A 79 5.08 -1.96 7.84
CA GLY A 79 5.11 -0.50 7.82
C GLY A 79 4.87 0.10 6.46
N LEU A 80 4.37 -0.69 5.52
CA LEU A 80 4.13 -0.20 4.17
C LEU A 80 2.78 0.45 3.99
N VAL A 81 1.82 0.10 4.85
CA VAL A 81 0.48 0.64 4.82
C VAL A 81 0.04 0.86 6.26
N VAL A 82 -0.66 1.94 6.51
CA VAL A 82 -1.23 2.20 7.83
C VAL A 82 -2.72 2.40 7.65
N SER A 83 -3.51 1.70 8.43
CA SER A 83 -4.94 1.91 8.35
C SER A 83 -5.39 2.78 9.50
N THR A 84 -6.18 3.77 9.17
CA THR A 84 -6.74 4.63 10.20
C THR A 84 -8.16 4.19 10.37
N THR A 85 -8.42 3.40 11.34
CA THR A 85 -9.70 2.85 11.46
C THR A 85 -10.51 3.55 12.42
N ARG A 86 -11.12 4.56 12.10
CA ARG A 86 -12.09 5.11 12.90
C ARG A 86 -13.37 4.71 12.44
N ALA A 87 -13.43 4.21 11.25
CA ALA A 87 -14.68 3.93 10.63
C ALA A 87 -15.30 2.71 11.21
N ARG A 88 -16.58 2.74 11.39
CA ARG A 88 -17.31 1.63 11.71
C ARG A 88 -17.66 1.01 10.44
N GLY A 89 -17.67 -0.22 10.30
CA GLY A 89 -18.13 -0.90 9.12
C GLY A 89 -17.01 -1.31 8.20
N LYS A 90 -17.32 -1.42 6.93
CA LYS A 90 -16.46 -2.07 5.97
C LYS A 90 -15.50 -1.19 5.20
N VAL A 91 -15.59 0.10 5.41
CA VAL A 91 -14.74 1.02 4.66
C VAL A 91 -13.71 1.61 5.58
N LYS A 92 -12.46 1.52 5.18
CA LYS A 92 -11.37 2.06 5.96
C LYS A 92 -10.52 2.96 5.13
N THR A 93 -9.78 3.83 5.78
CA THR A 93 -8.84 4.70 5.11
C THR A 93 -7.44 4.14 5.31
N TYR A 94 -6.71 4.03 4.23
CA TYR A 94 -5.35 3.52 4.27
C TYR A 94 -4.39 4.60 3.85
N TYR A 95 -3.27 4.66 4.53
CA TYR A 95 -2.26 5.67 4.28
C TYR A 95 -0.96 4.95 3.90
N VAL A 96 -0.29 5.45 2.88
CA VAL A 96 1.00 4.90 2.45
C VAL A 96 2.08 5.83 2.97
N PRO A 97 2.81 5.42 4.00
CA PRO A 97 3.81 6.32 4.59
C PRO A 97 5.02 6.48 3.68
N ASP A 98 5.92 7.36 4.08
CA ASP A 98 7.16 7.56 3.34
C ASP A 98 7.87 6.23 3.21
N PRO A 99 8.71 6.07 2.18
CA PRO A 99 9.39 4.80 2.01
C PRO A 99 10.13 4.39 3.28
N PRO A 100 9.92 3.17 3.73
CA PRO A 100 10.58 2.74 4.95
C PRO A 100 12.08 2.62 4.72
N SER A 101 12.78 2.44 5.80
CA SER A 101 14.22 2.24 5.73
C SER A 101 14.52 0.95 4.98
N ARG A 102 15.72 0.88 4.45
CA ARG A 102 16.11 -0.32 3.75
C ARG A 102 16.00 -1.52 4.67
N VAL A 103 15.53 -2.62 4.13
CA VAL A 103 15.43 -3.85 4.87
C VAL A 103 16.81 -4.36 5.21
N PRO A 104 17.07 -4.77 6.43
CA PRO A 104 18.38 -5.32 6.79
C PRO A 104 18.65 -6.59 5.99
N ALA A 105 19.87 -6.77 5.66
CA ALA A 105 20.29 -7.92 4.85
C ALA A 105 20.10 -9.25 5.58
#